data_5b0a0d7fa8f850486356a61c4d09bc0d
#
_entry.id   5b0a0d7fa8f850486356a61c4d09bc0d
#
_cell.length_a   1.000
_cell.length_b   1.000
_cell.length_c   1.000
_cell.angle_alpha   90.00
_cell.angle_beta   90.00
_cell.angle_gamma   90.00
#
_symmetry.space_group_name_H-M   'P 1'
#
loop_
_entity.id
_entity.type
_entity.pdbx_description
1 polymer ?
#
loop_
_entity_poly.entity_id
_entity_poly.type
_entity_poly.pdbx_seq_one_letter_code
_entity_poly.pdbx_strand_id
1 'polypeptide(L)'
;MRDMLSVILRIILGIVAFFVIIIVFVFNYETGEDKREIRKDQDRIVEYIKEKVELNDNEELRKIEFKEYKKNSSTGTWKFYVILNDKVDVTITLWGTGGMIYIGSFTEGTMKVLDDESKKKSNNNYIEVIYAK
;
A
#
# COMPACT_ATOMS: atom_id res chain seq x y z
N MET A 1 -44.85 -0.07 36.56
CA MET A 1 -44.18 0.85 35.66
C MET A 1 -42.67 0.90 35.86
N ARG A 2 -42.15 0.93 37.05
CA ARG A 2 -40.70 0.89 37.31
C ARG A 2 -40.02 -0.34 36.71
N ASP A 3 -40.66 -1.49 36.80
CA ASP A 3 -40.10 -2.75 36.31
C ASP A 3 -40.02 -2.78 34.78
N MET A 4 -41.00 -2.21 34.08
CA MET A 4 -40.98 -2.12 32.61
C MET A 4 -39.89 -1.19 32.13
N LEU A 5 -39.70 -0.03 32.74
CA LEU A 5 -38.66 0.90 32.42
C LEU A 5 -37.27 0.30 32.65
N SER A 6 -37.10 -0.43 33.75
CA SER A 6 -35.85 -1.11 34.07
C SER A 6 -35.50 -2.18 33.00
N VAL A 7 -36.50 -2.96 32.57
CA VAL A 7 -36.33 -3.99 31.57
C VAL A 7 -35.99 -3.36 30.20
N ILE A 8 -36.71 -2.31 29.81
CA ILE A 8 -36.47 -1.60 28.56
C ILE A 8 -35.06 -1.00 28.57
N LEU A 9 -34.63 -0.38 29.66
CA LEU A 9 -33.31 0.19 29.79
C LEU A 9 -32.20 -0.86 29.63
N ARG A 10 -32.39 -2.04 30.24
CA ARG A 10 -31.46 -3.16 30.10
C ARG A 10 -31.35 -3.66 28.65
N ILE A 11 -32.51 -3.76 28.00
CA ILE A 11 -32.52 -4.18 26.56
C ILE A 11 -31.78 -3.17 25.69
N ILE A 12 -32.05 -1.87 25.91
CA ILE A 12 -31.36 -0.80 25.13
C ILE A 12 -29.86 -0.85 25.38
N LEU A 13 -29.40 -1.00 26.60
CA LEU A 13 -27.99 -1.11 26.94
C LEU A 13 -27.35 -2.33 26.28
N GLY A 14 -28.04 -3.46 26.25
CA GLY A 14 -27.57 -4.66 25.59
C GLY A 14 -27.42 -4.48 24.07
N ILE A 15 -28.39 -3.81 23.44
CA ILE A 15 -28.35 -3.53 21.99
C ILE A 15 -27.18 -2.58 21.68
N VAL A 16 -27.01 -1.51 22.45
CA VAL A 16 -25.92 -0.55 22.23
C VAL A 16 -24.56 -1.23 22.40
N ALA A 17 -24.38 -2.04 23.43
CA ALA A 17 -23.15 -2.79 23.64
C ALA A 17 -22.84 -3.74 22.48
N PHE A 18 -23.87 -4.42 21.97
CA PHE A 18 -23.75 -5.32 20.83
C PHE A 18 -23.28 -4.58 19.58
N PHE A 19 -23.87 -3.43 19.26
CA PHE A 19 -23.45 -2.61 18.12
C PHE A 19 -22.02 -2.11 18.27
N VAL A 20 -21.63 -1.68 19.47
CA VAL A 20 -20.25 -1.23 19.72
C VAL A 20 -19.25 -2.36 19.45
N ILE A 21 -19.55 -3.57 19.89
CA ILE A 21 -18.70 -4.74 19.67
C ILE A 21 -18.58 -5.03 18.18
N ILE A 22 -19.68 -4.98 17.43
CA ILE A 22 -19.67 -5.19 15.97
C ILE A 22 -18.81 -4.14 15.28
N ILE A 23 -18.96 -2.87 15.61
CA ILE A 23 -18.19 -1.77 15.01
C ILE A 23 -16.69 -1.98 15.26
N VAL A 24 -16.30 -2.25 16.49
CA VAL A 24 -14.88 -2.49 16.82
C VAL A 24 -14.34 -3.69 16.06
N PHE A 25 -15.10 -4.77 15.99
CA PHE A 25 -14.69 -5.99 15.29
C PHE A 25 -14.51 -5.75 13.79
N VAL A 26 -15.45 -5.05 13.16
CA VAL A 26 -15.38 -4.72 11.72
C VAL A 26 -14.18 -3.84 11.44
N PHE A 27 -13.92 -2.81 12.25
CA PHE A 27 -12.76 -1.94 12.08
C PHE A 27 -11.45 -2.72 12.20
N ASN A 28 -11.33 -3.58 13.19
CA ASN A 28 -10.13 -4.40 13.35
C ASN A 28 -9.94 -5.37 12.21
N TYR A 29 -11.02 -5.95 11.71
CA TYR A 29 -10.98 -6.90 10.59
C TYR A 29 -10.55 -6.21 9.29
N GLU A 30 -11.15 -5.08 8.95
CA GLU A 30 -10.81 -4.31 7.76
C GLU A 30 -9.35 -3.86 7.79
N THR A 31 -8.89 -3.35 8.92
CA THR A 31 -7.50 -2.91 9.07
C THR A 31 -6.52 -4.06 8.85
N GLY A 32 -6.84 -5.26 9.31
CA GLY A 32 -6.00 -6.43 9.13
C GLY A 32 -5.90 -6.87 7.66
N GLU A 33 -7.02 -6.91 6.95
CA GLU A 33 -7.04 -7.26 5.52
C GLU A 33 -6.32 -6.22 4.69
N ASP A 34 -6.58 -4.95 4.91
CA ASP A 34 -5.97 -3.85 4.18
C ASP A 34 -4.44 -3.89 4.31
N LYS A 35 -3.92 -4.16 5.50
CA LYS A 35 -2.47 -4.27 5.71
C LYS A 35 -1.85 -5.42 4.94
N ARG A 36 -2.50 -6.56 4.86
CA ARG A 36 -2.02 -7.71 4.08
C ARG A 36 -2.00 -7.40 2.60
N GLU A 37 -3.05 -6.79 2.09
CA GLU A 37 -3.15 -6.42 0.68
C GLU A 37 -2.14 -5.34 0.31
N ILE A 38 -1.94 -4.34 1.17
CA ILE A 38 -0.93 -3.31 0.99
C ILE A 38 0.46 -3.93 0.95
N ARG A 39 0.74 -4.91 1.79
CA ARG A 39 2.02 -5.62 1.78
C ARG A 39 2.23 -6.38 0.47
N LYS A 40 1.21 -7.08 -0.01
CA LYS A 40 1.25 -7.77 -1.30
C LYS A 40 1.48 -6.80 -2.45
N ASP A 41 0.82 -5.65 -2.42
CA ASP A 41 0.99 -4.63 -3.44
C ASP A 41 2.39 -4.03 -3.40
N GLN A 42 2.96 -3.82 -2.22
CA GLN A 42 4.35 -3.39 -2.09
C GLN A 42 5.31 -4.43 -2.68
N ASP A 43 5.08 -5.71 -2.42
CA ASP A 43 5.89 -6.79 -3.01
C ASP A 43 5.79 -6.78 -4.55
N ARG A 44 4.61 -6.56 -5.10
CA ARG A 44 4.41 -6.44 -6.55
C ARG A 44 5.15 -5.24 -7.12
N ILE A 45 5.12 -4.11 -6.41
CA ILE A 45 5.85 -2.90 -6.80
C ILE A 45 7.35 -3.16 -6.81
N VAL A 46 7.87 -3.87 -5.82
CA VAL A 46 9.29 -4.24 -5.77
C VAL A 46 9.68 -5.05 -7.01
N GLU A 47 8.89 -6.06 -7.37
CA GLU A 47 9.16 -6.86 -8.56
C GLU A 47 9.07 -6.02 -9.85
N TYR A 48 8.10 -5.13 -9.94
CA TYR A 48 7.95 -4.22 -11.08
C TYR A 48 9.17 -3.32 -11.22
N ILE A 49 9.65 -2.74 -10.12
CA ILE A 49 10.83 -1.87 -10.12
C ILE A 49 12.07 -2.65 -10.56
N LYS A 50 12.24 -3.86 -10.05
CA LYS A 50 13.37 -4.72 -10.44
C LYS A 50 13.39 -5.03 -11.93
N GLU A 51 12.22 -5.22 -12.53
CA GLU A 51 12.09 -5.60 -13.94
C GLU A 51 12.12 -4.40 -14.90
N LYS A 52 11.53 -3.28 -14.49
CA LYS A 52 11.21 -2.17 -15.40
C LYS A 52 11.99 -0.89 -15.14
N VAL A 53 12.59 -0.72 -13.99
CA VAL A 53 13.31 0.51 -13.65
C VAL A 53 14.81 0.33 -13.81
N GLU A 54 15.40 1.21 -14.60
CA GLU A 54 16.85 1.26 -14.82
C GLU A 54 17.34 2.63 -14.36
N LEU A 55 18.31 2.64 -13.45
CA LEU A 55 18.89 3.88 -12.96
C LEU A 55 19.94 4.42 -13.95
N ASN A 56 20.05 5.74 -14.02
CA ASN A 56 21.03 6.38 -14.90
C ASN A 56 22.46 6.18 -14.38
N ASP A 57 23.43 6.45 -15.25
CA ASP A 57 24.87 6.35 -14.94
C ASP A 57 25.34 4.94 -14.57
N ASN A 58 24.64 3.91 -15.08
CA ASN A 58 24.94 2.50 -14.79
C ASN A 58 24.85 2.18 -13.29
N GLU A 59 24.11 2.97 -12.53
CA GLU A 59 23.93 2.74 -11.12
C GLU A 59 23.03 1.52 -10.90
N GLU A 60 23.44 0.63 -10.00
CA GLU A 60 22.67 -0.54 -9.65
C GLU A 60 21.63 -0.21 -8.59
N LEU A 61 20.44 -0.78 -8.73
CA LEU A 61 19.40 -0.66 -7.70
C LEU A 61 19.83 -1.47 -6.46
N ARG A 62 20.03 -0.79 -5.34
CA ARG A 62 20.49 -1.40 -4.09
C ARG A 62 19.47 -1.31 -2.98
N LYS A 63 18.59 -0.31 -3.01
CA LYS A 63 17.64 -0.05 -1.94
C LYS A 63 16.33 0.46 -2.49
N ILE A 64 15.24 -0.10 -1.98
CA ILE A 64 13.87 0.35 -2.25
C ILE A 64 13.23 0.66 -0.91
N GLU A 65 12.89 1.91 -0.66
CA GLU A 65 12.26 2.34 0.58
C GLU A 65 10.89 2.93 0.31
N PHE A 66 9.86 2.32 0.88
CA PHE A 66 8.50 2.85 0.83
C PHE A 66 8.31 3.85 1.97
N LYS A 67 8.14 5.13 1.64
CA LYS A 67 7.97 6.19 2.63
C LYS A 67 6.57 6.23 3.20
N GLU A 68 5.57 6.27 2.33
CA GLU A 68 4.18 6.29 2.73
C GLU A 68 3.29 5.81 1.59
N TYR A 69 2.05 5.54 1.91
CA TYR A 69 1.02 5.22 0.92
C TYR A 69 -0.26 5.95 1.27
N LYS A 70 -1.02 6.33 0.24
CA LYS A 70 -2.30 7.01 0.41
C LYS A 70 -3.33 6.43 -0.53
N LYS A 71 -4.56 6.30 -0.04
CA LYS A 71 -5.69 5.87 -0.85
C LYS A 71 -6.50 7.08 -1.29
N ASN A 72 -6.80 7.15 -2.58
CA ASN A 72 -7.75 8.13 -3.09
C ASN A 72 -9.14 7.48 -3.14
N SER A 73 -10.00 7.84 -2.21
CA SER A 73 -11.33 7.25 -2.10
C SER A 73 -12.24 7.58 -3.27
N SER A 74 -12.00 8.69 -3.95
CA SER A 74 -12.81 9.10 -5.12
C SER A 74 -12.56 8.22 -6.34
N THR A 75 -11.33 7.81 -6.57
CA THR A 75 -10.94 7.02 -7.74
C THR A 75 -10.67 5.55 -7.40
N GLY A 76 -10.51 5.23 -6.12
CA GLY A 76 -10.11 3.89 -5.68
C GLY A 76 -8.65 3.56 -5.94
N THR A 77 -7.84 4.55 -6.29
CA THR A 77 -6.42 4.36 -6.55
C THR A 77 -5.59 4.46 -5.28
N TRP A 78 -4.47 3.75 -5.27
CA TRP A 78 -3.47 3.84 -4.21
C TRP A 78 -2.22 4.51 -4.75
N LYS A 79 -1.63 5.41 -3.99
CA LYS A 79 -0.35 6.03 -4.31
C LYS A 79 0.69 5.57 -3.30
N PHE A 80 1.83 5.12 -3.79
CA PHE A 80 2.97 4.72 -2.98
C PHE A 80 4.14 5.64 -3.27
N TYR A 81 4.70 6.22 -2.22
CA TYR A 81 5.87 7.09 -2.32
C TYR A 81 7.11 6.27 -1.99
N VAL A 82 7.99 6.14 -2.95
CA VAL A 82 9.14 5.24 -2.87
C VAL A 82 10.43 6.03 -3.14
N ILE A 83 11.48 5.70 -2.41
CA ILE A 83 12.82 6.26 -2.65
C ILE A 83 13.74 5.11 -3.04
N LEU A 84 14.43 5.27 -4.17
CA LEU A 84 15.40 4.30 -4.68
C LEU A 84 16.82 4.78 -4.35
N ASN A 85 17.62 3.92 -3.72
CA ASN A 85 19.03 4.21 -3.37
C ASN A 85 19.21 5.51 -2.57
N ASP A 86 18.21 5.89 -1.76
CA ASP A 86 18.19 7.13 -0.97
C ASP A 86 18.31 8.43 -1.78
N LYS A 87 18.14 8.36 -3.11
CA LYS A 87 18.33 9.50 -4.01
C LYS A 87 17.13 9.79 -4.89
N VAL A 88 16.46 8.76 -5.38
CA VAL A 88 15.45 8.90 -6.44
C VAL A 88 14.06 8.76 -5.87
N ASP A 89 13.30 9.86 -5.87
CA ASP A 89 11.91 9.86 -5.44
C ASP A 89 11.01 9.40 -6.58
N VAL A 90 10.19 8.39 -6.32
CA VAL A 90 9.26 7.82 -7.31
C VAL A 90 7.88 7.74 -6.70
N THR A 91 6.87 8.18 -7.44
CA THR A 91 5.47 8.00 -7.06
C THR A 91 4.86 6.91 -7.94
N ILE A 92 4.33 5.87 -7.30
CA ILE A 92 3.73 4.73 -7.99
C ILE A 92 2.24 4.72 -7.71
N THR A 93 1.44 4.57 -8.76
CA THR A 93 -0.02 4.52 -8.66
C THR A 93 -0.51 3.12 -8.98
N LEU A 94 -1.39 2.60 -8.11
CA LEU A 94 -2.08 1.33 -8.30
C LEU A 94 -3.57 1.58 -8.49
N TRP A 95 -4.14 0.96 -9.51
CA TRP A 95 -5.58 1.04 -9.77
C TRP A 95 -6.31 -0.04 -8.98
N GLY A 96 -6.57 0.26 -7.70
CA GLY A 96 -7.20 -0.67 -6.78
C GLY A 96 -6.23 -1.75 -6.29
N THR A 97 -6.74 -2.62 -5.44
CA THR A 97 -5.96 -3.72 -4.87
C THR A 97 -5.72 -4.78 -5.94
N GLY A 98 -4.47 -5.13 -6.17
CA GLY A 98 -4.11 -6.08 -7.22
C GLY A 98 -4.22 -5.53 -8.64
N GLY A 99 -4.46 -4.22 -8.80
CA GLY A 99 -4.60 -3.59 -10.12
C GLY A 99 -3.28 -3.31 -10.82
N MET A 100 -3.36 -2.59 -11.94
CA MET A 100 -2.18 -2.24 -12.74
C MET A 100 -1.29 -1.25 -12.01
N ILE A 101 0.01 -1.40 -12.21
CA ILE A 101 1.03 -0.54 -11.59
C ILE A 101 1.49 0.49 -12.61
N TYR A 102 1.44 1.76 -12.22
CA TYR A 102 1.93 2.87 -13.03
C TYR A 102 2.95 3.69 -12.26
N ILE A 103 4.03 4.07 -12.93
CA ILE A 103 4.94 5.06 -12.38
C ILE A 103 4.38 6.43 -12.71
N GLY A 104 3.90 7.14 -11.69
CA GLY A 104 3.23 8.43 -11.87
C GLY A 104 4.19 9.58 -12.07
N SER A 105 5.25 9.63 -11.27
CA SER A 105 6.26 10.69 -11.38
C SER A 105 7.59 10.24 -10.80
N PHE A 106 8.66 10.80 -11.32
CA PHE A 106 10.02 10.61 -10.82
C PHE A 106 10.88 11.80 -11.24
N THR A 107 12.02 11.98 -10.60
CA THR A 107 12.93 13.07 -10.95
C THR A 107 13.56 12.79 -12.32
N GLU A 108 13.38 13.70 -13.26
CA GLU A 108 13.94 13.57 -14.62
C GLU A 108 15.45 13.39 -14.58
N GLY A 109 15.94 12.53 -15.48
CA GLY A 109 17.38 12.28 -15.61
C GLY A 109 17.96 11.34 -14.57
N THR A 110 17.13 10.81 -13.63
CA THR A 110 17.62 9.93 -12.58
C THR A 110 17.37 8.45 -12.84
N MET A 111 16.35 8.14 -13.62
CA MET A 111 15.98 6.77 -13.93
C MET A 111 15.24 6.68 -15.26
N LYS A 112 15.12 5.48 -15.78
CA LYS A 112 14.40 5.17 -16.99
C LYS A 112 13.48 4.00 -16.74
N VAL A 113 12.26 4.08 -17.28
CA VAL A 113 11.28 2.99 -17.21
C VAL A 113 11.29 2.25 -18.52
N LEU A 114 11.50 0.94 -18.47
CA LEU A 114 11.51 0.08 -19.65
C LEU A 114 10.08 -0.20 -20.13
N ASP A 115 9.94 -0.39 -21.45
CA ASP A 115 8.66 -0.78 -22.06
C ASP A 115 8.20 -2.16 -21.59
N ASP A 116 6.91 -2.46 -21.76
CA ASP A 116 6.34 -3.74 -21.35
C ASP A 116 7.05 -4.95 -21.99
N GLU A 117 7.55 -4.80 -23.19
CA GLU A 117 8.28 -5.84 -23.92
C GLU A 117 9.73 -5.97 -23.49
N SER A 118 10.29 -4.95 -22.85
CA SER A 118 11.68 -4.93 -22.41
C SER A 118 11.77 -5.28 -20.93
N LYS A 119 12.66 -6.18 -20.59
CA LYS A 119 12.94 -6.53 -19.20
C LYS A 119 14.41 -6.27 -18.90
N LYS A 120 14.66 -5.71 -17.73
CA LYS A 120 16.01 -5.55 -17.22
C LYS A 120 16.61 -6.93 -16.98
N LYS A 121 17.90 -7.11 -17.29
CA LYS A 121 18.60 -8.34 -16.94
C LYS A 121 18.53 -8.52 -15.43
N SER A 122 18.18 -9.73 -15.00
CA SER A 122 18.11 -9.99 -13.57
C SER A 122 19.47 -9.78 -12.92
N ASN A 123 19.46 -8.93 -11.90
CA ASN A 123 20.65 -8.64 -11.13
C ASN A 123 20.61 -9.54 -9.88
N ASN A 124 21.63 -10.37 -9.71
CA ASN A 124 21.72 -11.27 -8.56
C ASN A 124 22.16 -10.55 -7.27
N ASN A 125 22.34 -9.24 -7.31
CA ASN A 125 22.73 -8.46 -6.15
C ASN A 125 21.57 -8.32 -5.17
N TYR A 126 21.90 -8.33 -3.91
CA TYR A 126 20.93 -8.13 -2.84
C TYR A 126 20.36 -6.71 -2.89
N ILE A 127 19.04 -6.63 -2.83
CA ILE A 127 18.34 -5.35 -2.77
C ILE A 127 17.65 -5.25 -1.40
N GLU A 128 17.99 -4.21 -0.65
CA GLU A 128 17.35 -3.93 0.61
C GLU A 128 15.96 -3.31 0.35
N VAL A 129 14.93 -3.87 0.96
CA VAL A 129 13.57 -3.38 0.84
C VAL A 129 13.06 -2.97 2.21
N ILE A 130 12.65 -1.71 2.34
CA ILE A 130 12.04 -1.18 3.56
C ILE A 130 10.58 -0.88 3.25
N TYR A 131 9.67 -1.56 3.93
CA TYR A 131 8.23 -1.43 3.70
C TYR A 131 7.64 -0.30 4.55
N ALA A 132 6.61 0.37 4.01
CA ALA A 132 5.81 1.33 4.76
C ALA A 132 4.96 0.60 5.79
N LYS A 133 4.86 1.18 6.98
CA LYS A 133 4.03 0.63 8.06
C LYS A 133 2.59 1.09 7.95
#